data_acd7eb3a87c9e939a2d21873682334ad
#
_entry.id   acd7eb3a87c9e939a2d21873682334ad
#
_cell.length_a   1.000
_cell.length_b   1.000
_cell.length_c   1.000
_cell.angle_alpha   90.00
_cell.angle_beta   90.00
_cell.angle_gamma   90.00
#
_symmetry.space_group_name_H-M   'P 1'
#
loop_
_entity.id
_entity.type
_entity.pdbx_description
1 polymer ?
#
loop_
_entity_poly.entity_id
_entity_poly.type
_entity_poly.pdbx_seq_one_letter_code
_entity_poly.pdbx_strand_id
1 'polypeptide(L)'
;AEFDFAVLADDTEHPYRVQCEQFKVNHLLYNWLQTQGGADVRFNHAITGVRQGDAGVTAIIDTPDGEQNFQGRWLIGAEGANSIVRQTLDIPFEGFTWDERFLVVSTPFDFATALPDMSRVNYFPDPEQWFFLLQVPGLWRAMFPTRSEETEEEIFDPDRIETRMQWAHANDLPYECMHTTLYRVHQRVAEQYRKGRIFIAGDAAHINNPLGGMGMNGGIHDAFNLAAKMADVWHGEADEALLALYEKQRRPI
;
A
#
# COMPACT_ATOMS: atom_id res chain seq x y z
N ALA A 1 -7.82 -12.85 22.73
CA ALA A 1 -6.38 -13.10 22.83
C ALA A 1 -5.64 -11.79 22.56
N GLU A 2 -4.60 -11.50 23.31
CA GLU A 2 -3.72 -10.35 23.09
C GLU A 2 -2.39 -10.86 22.51
N PHE A 3 -1.85 -10.13 21.54
CA PHE A 3 -0.55 -10.38 20.94
C PHE A 3 0.38 -9.23 21.29
N ASP A 4 1.24 -9.45 22.28
CA ASP A 4 2.24 -8.48 22.70
C ASP A 4 3.51 -8.63 21.86
N PHE A 5 3.89 -7.58 21.15
CA PHE A 5 5.12 -7.58 20.35
C PHE A 5 6.39 -7.58 21.22
N ALA A 6 6.30 -7.30 22.52
CA ALA A 6 7.44 -7.35 23.42
C ALA A 6 8.14 -8.74 23.44
N VAL A 7 7.43 -9.80 23.05
CA VAL A 7 8.03 -11.14 22.88
C VAL A 7 9.14 -11.20 21.83
N LEU A 8 9.22 -10.20 20.93
CA LEU A 8 10.24 -10.09 19.89
C LEU A 8 11.47 -9.25 20.32
N ALA A 9 11.55 -8.84 21.60
CA ALA A 9 12.61 -7.94 22.07
C ALA A 9 14.04 -8.51 21.90
N ASP A 10 14.18 -9.83 21.89
CA ASP A 10 15.46 -10.50 21.65
C ASP A 10 15.84 -10.55 20.15
N ASP A 11 14.86 -10.40 19.25
CA ASP A 11 15.05 -10.52 17.80
C ASP A 11 15.13 -9.15 17.09
N THR A 12 14.66 -8.07 17.72
CA THR A 12 14.63 -6.74 17.13
C THR A 12 14.74 -5.62 18.17
N GLU A 13 15.39 -4.52 17.80
CA GLU A 13 15.38 -3.28 18.59
C GLU A 13 14.03 -2.53 18.55
N HIS A 14 13.09 -2.98 17.70
CA HIS A 14 11.79 -2.36 17.49
C HIS A 14 10.63 -3.36 17.70
N PRO A 15 10.46 -3.91 18.91
CA PRO A 15 9.42 -4.90 19.22
C PRO A 15 8.05 -4.21 19.40
N TYR A 16 7.64 -3.39 18.43
CA TYR A 16 6.38 -2.67 18.45
C TYR A 16 5.87 -2.36 17.04
N ARG A 17 4.59 -2.11 16.93
CA ARG A 17 3.95 -1.68 15.69
C ARG A 17 3.74 -0.17 15.69
N VAL A 18 4.14 0.51 14.61
CA VAL A 18 3.84 1.92 14.37
C VAL A 18 2.61 2.02 13.48
N GLN A 19 1.60 2.78 13.92
CA GLN A 19 0.46 3.15 13.09
C GLN A 19 0.73 4.54 12.50
N CYS A 20 0.87 4.59 11.19
CA CYS A 20 1.13 5.84 10.48
C CYS A 20 0.45 5.82 9.13
N GLU A 21 -0.33 6.84 8.82
CA GLU A 21 -0.99 6.94 7.53
C GLU A 21 0.04 7.23 6.43
N GLN A 22 -0.13 6.56 5.30
CA GLN A 22 0.80 6.60 4.17
C GLN A 22 1.11 8.03 3.70
N PHE A 23 0.13 8.93 3.69
CA PHE A 23 0.35 10.31 3.25
C PHE A 23 1.36 11.06 4.13
N LYS A 24 1.41 10.77 5.45
CA LYS A 24 2.39 11.35 6.38
C LYS A 24 3.80 10.86 6.06
N VAL A 25 3.94 9.57 5.77
CA VAL A 25 5.21 8.97 5.33
C VAL A 25 5.66 9.60 4.02
N ASN A 26 4.76 9.75 3.05
CA ASN A 26 5.05 10.37 1.76
C ASN A 26 5.54 11.82 1.92
N HIS A 27 4.86 12.64 2.75
CA HIS A 27 5.28 14.01 3.02
C HIS A 27 6.66 14.07 3.68
N LEU A 28 6.92 13.20 4.64
CA LEU A 28 8.21 13.13 5.34
C LEU A 28 9.33 12.78 4.35
N LEU A 29 9.14 11.77 3.51
CA LEU A 29 10.12 11.34 2.51
C LEU A 29 10.32 12.41 1.44
N TYR A 30 9.25 13.03 0.96
CA TYR A 30 9.34 14.11 -0.03
C TYR A 30 10.14 15.30 0.52
N ASN A 31 9.83 15.76 1.73
CA ASN A 31 10.57 16.86 2.37
C ASN A 31 12.05 16.49 2.60
N TRP A 32 12.31 15.25 2.99
CA TRP A 32 13.68 14.77 3.14
C TRP A 32 14.44 14.79 1.80
N LEU A 33 13.85 14.30 0.70
CA LEU A 33 14.45 14.34 -0.63
C LEU A 33 14.78 15.76 -1.08
N GLN A 34 13.90 16.74 -0.78
CA GLN A 34 14.15 18.16 -1.11
C GLN A 34 15.38 18.71 -0.37
N THR A 35 15.67 18.21 0.84
CA THR A 35 16.82 18.67 1.64
C THR A 35 18.14 17.98 1.27
N GLN A 36 18.09 16.71 0.84
CA GLN A 36 19.30 15.93 0.52
C GLN A 36 19.86 16.24 -0.88
N GLY A 37 19.00 16.64 -1.81
CA GLY A 37 19.36 16.73 -3.23
C GLY A 37 19.55 15.36 -3.89
N GLY A 38 19.94 15.36 -5.16
CA GLY A 38 20.21 14.12 -5.91
C GLY A 38 18.98 13.41 -6.46
N ALA A 39 17.77 13.83 -6.10
CA ALA A 39 16.51 13.34 -6.66
C ALA A 39 15.71 14.50 -7.29
N ASP A 40 15.24 14.30 -8.51
CA ASP A 40 14.34 15.22 -9.22
C ASP A 40 12.91 14.66 -9.14
N VAL A 41 12.05 15.27 -8.31
CA VAL A 41 10.66 14.86 -8.12
C VAL A 41 9.75 15.79 -8.92
N ARG A 42 9.06 15.23 -9.90
CA ARG A 42 8.17 15.96 -10.83
C ARG A 42 6.74 15.52 -10.67
N PHE A 43 5.87 16.44 -10.28
CA PHE A 43 4.42 16.25 -10.28
C PHE A 43 3.83 16.59 -11.65
N ASN A 44 2.62 16.08 -11.92
CA ASN A 44 1.93 16.23 -13.20
C ASN A 44 2.74 15.69 -14.41
N HIS A 45 3.51 14.62 -14.17
CA HIS A 45 4.28 13.89 -15.16
C HIS A 45 3.81 12.44 -15.14
N ALA A 46 2.94 12.08 -16.08
CA ALA A 46 2.33 10.76 -16.16
C ALA A 46 3.08 9.88 -17.17
N ILE A 47 3.50 8.69 -16.76
CA ILE A 47 4.07 7.72 -17.70
C ILE A 47 2.98 7.18 -18.61
N THR A 48 3.21 7.20 -19.92
CA THR A 48 2.29 6.68 -20.95
C THR A 48 2.86 5.49 -21.70
N GLY A 49 4.17 5.25 -21.59
CA GLY A 49 4.80 4.10 -22.22
C GLY A 49 6.28 4.00 -21.87
N VAL A 50 6.86 2.85 -22.23
CA VAL A 50 8.29 2.59 -22.02
C VAL A 50 8.88 1.89 -23.25
N ARG A 51 10.16 2.16 -23.50
CA ARG A 51 10.97 1.44 -24.49
C ARG A 51 12.32 1.09 -23.86
N GLN A 52 12.92 -0.01 -24.27
CA GLN A 52 14.27 -0.37 -23.86
C GLN A 52 15.08 -0.89 -25.04
N GLY A 53 16.39 -0.70 -24.95
CA GLY A 53 17.38 -1.17 -25.91
C GLY A 53 18.71 -1.43 -25.21
N ASP A 54 19.76 -1.69 -26.00
CA ASP A 54 21.07 -2.03 -25.48
C ASP A 54 21.68 -0.90 -24.63
N ALA A 55 21.41 0.36 -25.01
CA ALA A 55 21.96 1.54 -24.34
C ALA A 55 21.23 1.94 -23.05
N GLY A 56 19.99 1.49 -22.84
CA GLY A 56 19.20 1.89 -21.67
C GLY A 56 17.70 1.78 -21.90
N VAL A 57 16.96 2.56 -21.10
CA VAL A 57 15.49 2.65 -21.15
C VAL A 57 15.04 4.06 -21.48
N THR A 58 13.88 4.19 -22.10
CA THR A 58 13.20 5.47 -22.34
C THR A 58 11.79 5.39 -21.77
N ALA A 59 11.47 6.30 -20.85
CA ALA A 59 10.11 6.55 -20.40
C ALA A 59 9.47 7.62 -21.28
N ILE A 60 8.26 7.37 -21.74
CA ILE A 60 7.41 8.33 -22.46
C ILE A 60 6.48 8.92 -21.41
N ILE A 61 6.54 10.23 -21.25
CA ILE A 61 5.89 10.94 -20.16
C ILE A 61 5.02 12.05 -20.73
N ASP A 62 3.74 12.07 -20.36
CA ASP A 62 2.86 13.20 -20.58
C ASP A 62 3.12 14.25 -19.48
N THR A 63 3.46 15.47 -19.91
CA THR A 63 3.83 16.58 -19.03
C THR A 63 2.95 17.80 -19.33
N PRO A 64 2.91 18.82 -18.44
CA PRO A 64 2.21 20.06 -18.73
C PRO A 64 2.63 20.76 -20.04
N ASP A 65 3.85 20.48 -20.50
CA ASP A 65 4.42 21.04 -21.74
C ASP A 65 4.30 20.09 -22.94
N GLY A 66 3.51 19.00 -22.81
CA GLY A 66 3.33 17.95 -23.82
C GLY A 66 4.18 16.72 -23.56
N GLU A 67 4.15 15.77 -24.50
CA GLU A 67 4.86 14.49 -24.38
C GLU A 67 6.38 14.70 -24.43
N GLN A 68 7.08 14.10 -23.48
CA GLN A 68 8.54 14.14 -23.39
C GLN A 68 9.12 12.73 -23.17
N ASN A 69 10.38 12.54 -23.58
CA ASN A 69 11.12 11.31 -23.43
C ASN A 69 12.24 11.48 -22.38
N PHE A 70 12.23 10.62 -21.36
CA PHE A 70 13.27 10.57 -20.32
C PHE A 70 14.09 9.29 -20.48
N GLN A 71 15.40 9.44 -20.48
CA GLN A 71 16.32 8.31 -20.64
C GLN A 71 17.01 7.96 -19.33
N GLY A 72 17.24 6.66 -19.10
CA GLY A 72 17.93 6.14 -17.94
C GLY A 72 18.62 4.80 -18.21
N ARG A 73 19.49 4.39 -17.29
CA ARG A 73 20.09 3.04 -17.33
C ARG A 73 19.07 1.99 -16.96
N TRP A 74 18.23 2.28 -15.99
CA TRP A 74 17.11 1.45 -15.51
C TRP A 74 15.84 2.27 -15.34
N LEU A 75 14.71 1.60 -15.31
CA LEU A 75 13.40 2.16 -14.99
C LEU A 75 12.73 1.28 -13.94
N ILE A 76 12.12 1.91 -12.93
CA ILE A 76 11.33 1.24 -11.91
C ILE A 76 9.89 1.73 -12.02
N GLY A 77 8.96 0.85 -12.37
CA GLY A 77 7.53 1.09 -12.33
C GLY A 77 7.01 0.82 -10.92
N ALA A 78 6.57 1.86 -10.22
CA ALA A 78 5.96 1.79 -8.88
C ALA A 78 4.65 2.59 -8.84
N GLU A 79 3.95 2.65 -9.97
CA GLU A 79 2.78 3.50 -10.21
C GLU A 79 1.45 2.79 -9.87
N GLY A 80 1.53 1.75 -9.02
CA GLY A 80 0.37 1.14 -8.40
C GLY A 80 -0.28 0.02 -9.22
N ALA A 81 -1.45 -0.40 -8.77
CA ALA A 81 -2.19 -1.56 -9.29
C ALA A 81 -2.44 -1.54 -10.80
N ASN A 82 -2.65 -0.36 -11.36
CA ASN A 82 -2.91 -0.14 -12.78
C ASN A 82 -1.64 0.21 -13.58
N SER A 83 -0.48 -0.24 -13.12
CA SER A 83 0.84 0.05 -13.68
C SER A 83 0.88 0.00 -15.21
N ILE A 84 1.16 1.14 -15.83
CA ILE A 84 1.37 1.28 -17.27
C ILE A 84 2.68 0.59 -17.67
N VAL A 85 3.71 0.66 -16.81
CA VAL A 85 4.98 -0.05 -17.04
C VAL A 85 4.75 -1.54 -17.15
N ARG A 86 4.03 -2.15 -16.19
CA ARG A 86 3.70 -3.58 -16.25
C ARG A 86 2.92 -3.94 -17.51
N GLN A 87 1.89 -3.14 -17.84
CA GLN A 87 1.05 -3.38 -19.02
C GLN A 87 1.81 -3.24 -20.32
N THR A 88 2.65 -2.21 -20.47
CA THR A 88 3.48 -2.00 -21.67
C THR A 88 4.49 -3.13 -21.89
N LEU A 89 4.90 -3.80 -20.83
CA LEU A 89 5.80 -4.95 -20.89
C LEU A 89 5.06 -6.28 -21.12
N ASP A 90 3.72 -6.25 -21.22
CA ASP A 90 2.88 -7.46 -21.31
C ASP A 90 3.16 -8.47 -20.17
N ILE A 91 3.41 -7.97 -18.96
CA ILE A 91 3.61 -8.82 -17.79
C ILE A 91 2.25 -9.20 -17.20
N PRO A 92 1.86 -10.48 -17.18
CA PRO A 92 0.63 -10.94 -16.57
C PRO A 92 0.54 -10.57 -15.08
N PHE A 93 -0.67 -10.24 -14.63
CA PHE A 93 -0.97 -9.91 -13.23
C PHE A 93 -1.96 -10.93 -12.70
N GLU A 94 -1.42 -12.06 -12.28
CA GLU A 94 -2.17 -13.23 -11.88
C GLU A 94 -2.80 -13.07 -10.49
N GLY A 95 -3.91 -13.74 -10.27
CA GLY A 95 -4.62 -13.75 -9.00
C GLY A 95 -6.11 -13.51 -9.16
N PHE A 96 -6.74 -13.06 -8.09
CA PHE A 96 -8.19 -12.89 -8.03
C PHE A 96 -8.59 -11.65 -7.24
N THR A 97 -9.86 -11.31 -7.36
CA THR A 97 -10.53 -10.27 -6.56
C THR A 97 -11.56 -10.98 -5.71
N TRP A 98 -11.54 -10.70 -4.41
CA TRP A 98 -12.59 -11.17 -3.51
C TRP A 98 -13.88 -10.43 -3.79
N ASP A 99 -15.01 -11.11 -3.64
CA ASP A 99 -16.33 -10.49 -3.75
C ASP A 99 -16.61 -9.55 -2.56
N GLU A 100 -15.98 -9.84 -1.42
CA GLU A 100 -16.06 -9.01 -0.22
C GLU A 100 -15.31 -7.69 -0.40
N ARG A 101 -15.98 -6.64 0.04
CA ARG A 101 -15.41 -5.28 0.11
C ARG A 101 -15.36 -4.85 1.56
N PHE A 102 -14.53 -3.88 1.90
CA PHE A 102 -14.45 -3.34 3.25
C PHE A 102 -14.82 -1.87 3.27
N LEU A 103 -15.90 -1.55 3.98
CA LEU A 103 -16.22 -0.18 4.35
C LEU A 103 -15.29 0.24 5.50
N VAL A 104 -14.57 1.32 5.32
CA VAL A 104 -13.74 1.95 6.36
C VAL A 104 -14.35 3.27 6.74
N VAL A 105 -14.68 3.43 8.01
CA VAL A 105 -15.21 4.66 8.59
C VAL A 105 -14.17 5.23 9.54
N SER A 106 -13.76 6.48 9.32
CA SER A 106 -12.87 7.21 10.22
C SER A 106 -13.67 8.14 11.11
N THR A 107 -13.49 8.05 12.41
CA THR A 107 -14.22 8.82 13.41
C THR A 107 -13.28 9.39 14.50
N PRO A 108 -13.54 10.57 15.05
CA PRO A 108 -12.83 11.09 16.21
C PRO A 108 -13.30 10.44 17.53
N PHE A 109 -14.34 9.59 17.51
CA PHE A 109 -14.82 8.90 18.70
C PHE A 109 -13.73 8.03 19.30
N ASP A 110 -13.47 8.20 20.59
CA ASP A 110 -12.42 7.47 21.29
C ASP A 110 -12.92 6.14 21.87
N PHE A 111 -12.79 5.10 21.09
CA PHE A 111 -13.13 3.74 21.50
C PHE A 111 -12.31 3.25 22.69
N ALA A 112 -11.08 3.74 22.89
CA ALA A 112 -10.26 3.33 24.03
C ALA A 112 -10.82 3.82 25.36
N THR A 113 -11.48 4.98 25.39
CA THR A 113 -12.19 5.48 26.57
C THR A 113 -13.52 4.76 26.78
N ALA A 114 -14.22 4.42 25.70
CA ALA A 114 -15.54 3.79 25.77
C ALA A 114 -15.49 2.28 26.07
N LEU A 115 -14.48 1.60 25.61
CA LEU A 115 -14.30 0.15 25.77
C LEU A 115 -13.00 -0.12 26.56
N PRO A 116 -13.10 -0.71 27.76
CA PRO A 116 -11.91 -1.05 28.54
C PRO A 116 -11.06 -2.11 27.81
N ASP A 117 -9.77 -2.11 28.11
CA ASP A 117 -8.80 -3.09 27.63
C ASP A 117 -8.60 -3.12 26.08
N MET A 118 -8.85 -1.98 25.42
CA MET A 118 -8.64 -1.83 23.99
C MET A 118 -7.16 -1.68 23.66
N SER A 119 -6.67 -2.53 22.76
CA SER A 119 -5.40 -2.33 22.06
C SER A 119 -5.56 -1.31 20.93
N ARG A 120 -4.47 -0.95 20.27
CA ARG A 120 -4.54 -0.04 19.10
C ARG A 120 -5.13 -0.71 17.86
N VAL A 121 -5.14 -2.04 17.82
CA VAL A 121 -5.75 -2.86 16.75
C VAL A 121 -6.57 -3.95 17.42
N ASN A 122 -7.86 -4.00 17.13
CA ASN A 122 -8.78 -4.93 17.75
C ASN A 122 -9.66 -5.58 16.70
N TYR A 123 -9.69 -6.90 16.69
CA TYR A 123 -10.56 -7.70 15.83
C TYR A 123 -11.71 -8.25 16.66
N PHE A 124 -12.92 -8.02 16.19
CA PHE A 124 -14.15 -8.48 16.83
C PHE A 124 -14.79 -9.58 15.95
N PRO A 125 -14.63 -10.85 16.32
CA PRO A 125 -15.12 -11.98 15.52
C PRO A 125 -16.59 -12.26 15.79
N ASP A 126 -17.46 -11.28 15.48
CA ASP A 126 -18.89 -11.44 15.61
C ASP A 126 -19.43 -12.28 14.45
N PRO A 127 -20.27 -13.32 14.70
CA PRO A 127 -20.79 -14.19 13.65
C PRO A 127 -21.71 -13.50 12.63
N GLU A 128 -22.40 -12.42 13.02
CA GLU A 128 -23.32 -11.70 12.15
C GLU A 128 -22.61 -10.57 11.40
N GLN A 129 -21.78 -9.81 12.09
CA GLN A 129 -21.06 -8.67 11.55
C GLN A 129 -19.69 -8.55 12.23
N TRP A 130 -18.70 -9.33 11.79
CA TRP A 130 -17.34 -9.11 12.28
C TRP A 130 -16.81 -7.76 11.81
N PHE A 131 -15.96 -7.16 12.60
CA PHE A 131 -15.32 -5.86 12.28
C PHE A 131 -13.99 -5.75 12.98
N PHE A 132 -13.22 -4.73 12.63
CA PHE A 132 -12.06 -4.37 13.42
C PHE A 132 -11.94 -2.86 13.61
N LEU A 133 -11.34 -2.49 14.75
CA LEU A 133 -11.07 -1.12 15.14
C LEU A 133 -9.57 -0.89 15.14
N LEU A 134 -9.15 0.17 14.45
CA LEU A 134 -7.75 0.55 14.30
C LEU A 134 -7.57 1.99 14.78
N GLN A 135 -6.75 2.20 15.81
CA GLN A 135 -6.36 3.53 16.23
C GLN A 135 -5.27 4.09 15.34
N VAL A 136 -5.49 5.27 14.78
CA VAL A 136 -4.49 6.07 14.08
C VAL A 136 -4.33 7.42 14.81
N PRO A 137 -3.26 8.19 14.58
CA PRO A 137 -3.10 9.47 15.29
C PRO A 137 -4.29 10.41 15.14
N GLY A 138 -5.01 10.62 16.24
CA GLY A 138 -6.16 11.53 16.33
C GLY A 138 -7.51 10.96 15.87
N LEU A 139 -7.56 9.72 15.38
CA LEU A 139 -8.79 9.10 14.87
C LEU A 139 -8.80 7.60 15.17
N TRP A 140 -10.01 7.04 15.12
CA TRP A 140 -10.22 5.60 15.00
C TRP A 140 -10.79 5.26 13.62
N ARG A 141 -10.42 4.11 13.10
CA ARG A 141 -10.98 3.52 11.88
C ARG A 141 -11.72 2.25 12.24
N ALA A 142 -13.02 2.25 11.98
CA ALA A 142 -13.84 1.06 12.02
C ALA A 142 -13.92 0.47 10.60
N MET A 143 -13.60 -0.81 10.46
CA MET A 143 -13.64 -1.51 9.18
C MET A 143 -14.64 -2.65 9.24
N PHE A 144 -15.59 -2.62 8.31
CA PHE A 144 -16.67 -3.58 8.20
C PHE A 144 -16.61 -4.29 6.85
N PRO A 145 -16.62 -5.64 6.80
CA PRO A 145 -16.89 -6.34 5.56
C PRO A 145 -18.32 -6.02 5.11
N THR A 146 -18.49 -5.85 3.82
CA THR A 146 -19.80 -5.65 3.21
C THR A 146 -20.23 -6.93 2.50
N ARG A 147 -21.51 -7.12 2.33
CA ARG A 147 -22.03 -8.26 1.56
C ARG A 147 -21.86 -8.00 0.07
N SER A 148 -21.71 -9.06 -0.71
CA SER A 148 -21.53 -8.97 -2.16
C SER A 148 -22.71 -8.33 -2.87
N GLU A 149 -23.92 -8.51 -2.33
CA GLU A 149 -25.18 -8.00 -2.88
C GLU A 149 -25.41 -6.52 -2.62
N GLU A 150 -24.73 -5.93 -1.63
CA GLU A 150 -24.90 -4.50 -1.31
C GLU A 150 -24.35 -3.63 -2.44
N THR A 151 -25.13 -2.67 -2.89
CA THR A 151 -24.67 -1.64 -3.82
C THR A 151 -23.76 -0.62 -3.13
N GLU A 152 -22.97 0.12 -3.89
CA GLU A 152 -22.15 1.20 -3.31
C GLU A 152 -23.01 2.29 -2.66
N GLU A 153 -24.18 2.60 -3.24
CA GLU A 153 -25.15 3.54 -2.67
C GLU A 153 -25.64 3.07 -1.29
N GLU A 154 -25.98 1.80 -1.15
CA GLU A 154 -26.39 1.21 0.12
C GLU A 154 -25.25 1.16 1.15
N ILE A 155 -24.01 0.91 0.71
CA ILE A 155 -22.85 0.86 1.60
C ILE A 155 -22.51 2.24 2.16
N PHE A 156 -22.63 3.29 1.33
CA PHE A 156 -22.36 4.66 1.74
C PHE A 156 -23.60 5.40 2.30
N ASP A 157 -24.74 4.73 2.43
CA ASP A 157 -25.92 5.30 3.06
C ASP A 157 -25.62 5.67 4.52
N PRO A 158 -25.86 6.93 4.94
CA PRO A 158 -25.51 7.41 6.28
C PRO A 158 -26.17 6.62 7.41
N ASP A 159 -27.43 6.21 7.24
CA ASP A 159 -28.18 5.48 8.27
C ASP A 159 -27.64 4.05 8.43
N ARG A 160 -27.19 3.44 7.32
CA ARG A 160 -26.53 2.14 7.36
C ARG A 160 -25.12 2.21 7.96
N ILE A 161 -24.37 3.27 7.68
CA ILE A 161 -23.08 3.52 8.33
C ILE A 161 -23.27 3.69 9.83
N GLU A 162 -24.22 4.53 10.23
CA GLU A 162 -24.56 4.72 11.64
C GLU A 162 -24.97 3.39 12.30
N THR A 163 -25.78 2.58 11.65
CA THR A 163 -26.17 1.25 12.16
C THR A 163 -24.95 0.36 12.41
N ARG A 164 -23.97 0.34 11.50
CA ARG A 164 -22.73 -0.44 11.67
C ARG A 164 -21.87 0.12 12.80
N MET A 165 -21.78 1.44 12.94
CA MET A 165 -21.04 2.07 14.02
C MET A 165 -21.67 1.79 15.38
N GLN A 166 -23.00 1.84 15.48
CA GLN A 166 -23.75 1.47 16.68
C GLN A 166 -23.64 -0.03 17.03
N TRP A 167 -23.46 -0.88 16.00
CA TRP A 167 -23.15 -2.31 16.21
C TRP A 167 -21.77 -2.49 16.84
N ALA A 168 -20.79 -1.73 16.36
CA ALA A 168 -19.44 -1.80 16.91
C ALA A 168 -19.38 -1.35 18.37
N HIS A 169 -20.13 -0.30 18.71
CA HIS A 169 -20.31 0.18 20.09
C HIS A 169 -21.58 1.03 20.15
N ALA A 170 -22.53 0.64 21.01
CA ALA A 170 -23.76 1.39 21.22
C ALA A 170 -23.43 2.75 21.90
N ASN A 171 -23.86 3.84 21.29
CA ASN A 171 -23.64 5.20 21.76
C ASN A 171 -24.94 6.01 21.71
N ASP A 172 -25.16 6.87 22.69
CA ASP A 172 -26.39 7.69 22.77
C ASP A 172 -26.48 8.77 21.69
N LEU A 173 -25.35 9.17 21.13
CA LEU A 173 -25.26 10.18 20.07
C LEU A 173 -24.78 9.54 18.76
N PRO A 174 -25.22 10.08 17.63
CA PRO A 174 -24.72 9.64 16.32
C PRO A 174 -23.20 9.81 16.22
N TYR A 175 -22.57 8.90 15.46
CA TYR A 175 -21.13 8.98 15.21
C TYR A 175 -20.77 10.07 14.22
N GLU A 176 -19.77 10.89 14.57
CA GLU A 176 -19.14 11.78 13.60
C GLU A 176 -18.25 10.97 12.65
N CYS A 177 -18.61 10.95 11.36
CA CYS A 177 -17.86 10.27 10.32
C CYS A 177 -17.02 11.29 9.52
N MET A 178 -15.71 11.34 9.78
CA MET A 178 -14.78 12.26 9.11
C MET A 178 -14.48 11.84 7.67
N HIS A 179 -14.41 10.55 7.41
CA HIS A 179 -14.09 10.00 6.12
C HIS A 179 -14.59 8.56 6.01
N THR A 180 -15.12 8.23 4.86
CA THR A 180 -15.53 6.87 4.50
C THR A 180 -14.86 6.42 3.21
N THR A 181 -14.45 5.17 3.14
CA THR A 181 -13.80 4.59 1.95
C THR A 181 -14.23 3.13 1.80
N LEU A 182 -14.43 2.71 0.56
CA LEU A 182 -14.71 1.31 0.24
C LEU A 182 -13.48 0.68 -0.42
N TYR A 183 -12.93 -0.34 0.23
CA TYR A 183 -11.81 -1.11 -0.32
C TYR A 183 -12.31 -2.37 -1.00
N ARG A 184 -11.86 -2.59 -2.23
CA ARG A 184 -11.96 -3.88 -2.91
C ARG A 184 -10.71 -4.69 -2.61
N VAL A 185 -10.92 -5.94 -2.25
CA VAL A 185 -9.81 -6.83 -1.86
C VAL A 185 -9.30 -7.57 -3.09
N HIS A 186 -8.08 -7.26 -3.47
CA HIS A 186 -7.37 -7.95 -4.54
C HIS A 186 -6.20 -8.74 -3.96
N GLN A 187 -5.97 -9.92 -4.51
CA GLN A 187 -4.79 -10.71 -4.25
C GLN A 187 -4.17 -11.05 -5.61
N ARG A 188 -3.17 -10.29 -6.01
CA ARG A 188 -2.55 -10.41 -7.32
C ARG A 188 -1.04 -10.29 -7.25
N VAL A 189 -0.35 -11.01 -8.14
CA VAL A 189 1.10 -10.95 -8.26
C VAL A 189 1.50 -10.95 -9.74
N ALA A 190 2.45 -10.12 -10.10
CA ALA A 190 3.02 -10.12 -11.45
C ALA A 190 3.84 -11.39 -11.69
N GLU A 191 3.74 -11.94 -12.89
CA GLU A 191 4.50 -13.12 -13.29
C GLU A 191 6.01 -12.89 -13.20
N GLN A 192 6.46 -11.68 -13.50
CA GLN A 192 7.85 -11.24 -13.44
C GLN A 192 7.95 -9.86 -12.79
N TYR A 193 9.01 -9.62 -12.03
CA TYR A 193 9.30 -8.32 -11.42
C TYR A 193 10.39 -7.54 -12.20
N ARG A 194 10.96 -8.21 -13.21
CA ARG A 194 12.00 -7.63 -14.07
C ARG A 194 11.84 -8.08 -15.50
N LYS A 195 11.97 -7.16 -16.46
CA LYS A 195 12.13 -7.46 -17.88
C LYS A 195 13.26 -6.61 -18.47
N GLY A 196 14.43 -7.21 -18.62
CA GLY A 196 15.63 -6.48 -19.04
C GLY A 196 16.10 -5.43 -18.04
N ARG A 197 16.01 -4.15 -18.41
CA ARG A 197 16.41 -2.99 -17.61
C ARG A 197 15.24 -2.34 -16.86
N ILE A 198 14.05 -2.91 -16.97
CA ILE A 198 12.83 -2.38 -16.35
C ILE A 198 12.41 -3.30 -15.23
N PHE A 199 12.09 -2.70 -14.08
CA PHE A 199 11.63 -3.35 -12.85
C PHE A 199 10.25 -2.83 -12.46
N ILE A 200 9.50 -3.63 -11.73
CA ILE A 200 8.25 -3.21 -11.08
C ILE A 200 8.33 -3.49 -9.58
N ALA A 201 7.71 -2.62 -8.77
CA ALA A 201 7.76 -2.69 -7.31
C ALA A 201 6.44 -2.24 -6.68
N GLY A 202 6.18 -2.65 -5.43
CA GLY A 202 4.95 -2.32 -4.72
C GLY A 202 3.71 -2.82 -5.45
N ASP A 203 2.62 -2.05 -5.43
CA ASP A 203 1.34 -2.44 -6.02
C ASP A 203 1.41 -2.64 -7.55
N ALA A 204 2.44 -2.17 -8.23
CA ALA A 204 2.70 -2.51 -9.63
C ALA A 204 3.12 -3.99 -9.80
N ALA A 205 3.77 -4.56 -8.78
CA ALA A 205 4.26 -5.93 -8.76
C ALA A 205 3.33 -6.90 -8.01
N HIS A 206 2.72 -6.48 -6.91
CA HIS A 206 1.83 -7.32 -6.11
C HIS A 206 0.82 -6.50 -5.30
N ILE A 207 -0.39 -7.01 -5.18
CA ILE A 207 -1.46 -6.44 -4.34
C ILE A 207 -1.90 -7.50 -3.35
N ASN A 208 -1.90 -7.15 -2.09
CA ASN A 208 -2.27 -8.03 -0.99
C ASN A 208 -3.60 -7.61 -0.38
N ASN A 209 -4.26 -8.57 0.27
CA ASN A 209 -5.38 -8.31 1.16
C ASN A 209 -4.99 -7.25 2.22
N PRO A 210 -5.82 -6.23 2.48
CA PRO A 210 -5.52 -5.17 3.45
C PRO A 210 -5.46 -5.66 4.90
N LEU A 211 -6.02 -6.84 5.20
CA LEU A 211 -5.91 -7.47 6.51
C LEU A 211 -4.43 -7.72 6.86
N GLY A 212 -4.02 -7.28 8.02
CA GLY A 212 -2.62 -7.36 8.46
C GLY A 212 -1.75 -6.15 8.09
N GLY A 213 -2.19 -5.26 7.18
CA GLY A 213 -1.49 -4.01 6.84
C GLY A 213 -0.17 -4.21 6.08
N MET A 214 -0.08 -5.23 5.23
CA MET A 214 1.17 -5.60 4.54
C MET A 214 1.43 -4.84 3.24
N GLY A 215 0.44 -4.17 2.63
CA GLY A 215 0.59 -3.53 1.32
C GLY A 215 1.72 -2.50 1.27
N MET A 216 1.61 -1.42 2.04
CA MET A 216 2.66 -0.39 2.11
C MET A 216 4.00 -0.96 2.58
N ASN A 217 3.99 -1.84 3.58
CA ASN A 217 5.21 -2.48 4.08
C ASN A 217 5.90 -3.33 3.00
N GLY A 218 5.13 -4.11 2.23
CA GLY A 218 5.64 -4.87 1.09
C GLY A 218 6.35 -3.98 0.08
N GLY A 219 5.72 -2.86 -0.32
CA GLY A 219 6.31 -1.90 -1.25
C GLY A 219 7.60 -1.23 -0.70
N ILE A 220 7.64 -0.89 0.60
CA ILE A 220 8.85 -0.37 1.25
C ILE A 220 9.97 -1.43 1.21
N HIS A 221 9.67 -2.67 1.53
CA HIS A 221 10.65 -3.76 1.45
C HIS A 221 11.16 -3.98 0.02
N ASP A 222 10.30 -3.87 -1.00
CA ASP A 222 10.71 -3.93 -2.40
C ASP A 222 11.71 -2.82 -2.73
N ALA A 223 11.38 -1.59 -2.32
CA ALA A 223 12.22 -0.43 -2.58
C ALA A 223 13.62 -0.58 -1.95
N PHE A 224 13.71 -0.99 -0.68
CA PHE A 224 14.99 -1.23 -0.01
C PHE A 224 15.77 -2.37 -0.67
N ASN A 225 15.10 -3.50 -0.96
CA ASN A 225 15.74 -4.66 -1.56
C ASN A 225 16.31 -4.37 -2.95
N LEU A 226 15.54 -3.65 -3.78
CA LEU A 226 15.95 -3.29 -5.14
C LEU A 226 17.02 -2.20 -5.14
N ALA A 227 16.82 -1.13 -4.35
CA ALA A 227 17.74 0.01 -4.30
C ALA A 227 19.14 -0.38 -3.83
N ALA A 228 19.25 -1.23 -2.80
CA ALA A 228 20.55 -1.73 -2.33
C ALA A 228 21.32 -2.43 -3.47
N LYS A 229 20.64 -3.37 -4.17
CA LYS A 229 21.27 -4.09 -5.29
C LYS A 229 21.64 -3.19 -6.46
N MET A 230 20.80 -2.20 -6.76
CA MET A 230 21.10 -1.22 -7.81
C MET A 230 22.30 -0.34 -7.44
N ALA A 231 22.44 0.02 -6.16
CA ALA A 231 23.58 0.78 -5.67
C ALA A 231 24.88 -0.01 -5.83
N ASP A 232 24.92 -1.27 -5.40
CA ASP A 232 26.10 -2.14 -5.52
C ASP A 232 26.55 -2.28 -7.00
N VAL A 233 25.58 -2.50 -7.91
CA VAL A 233 25.86 -2.59 -9.35
C VAL A 233 26.29 -1.23 -9.93
N TRP A 234 25.70 -0.14 -9.47
CA TRP A 234 26.06 1.20 -9.93
C TRP A 234 27.50 1.58 -9.54
N HIS A 235 27.91 1.26 -8.33
CA HIS A 235 29.25 1.51 -7.81
C HIS A 235 30.30 0.50 -8.29
N GLY A 236 29.86 -0.56 -9.02
CA GLY A 236 30.77 -1.60 -9.50
C GLY A 236 31.19 -2.61 -8.42
N GLU A 237 30.48 -2.65 -7.31
CA GLU A 237 30.69 -3.59 -6.21
C GLU A 237 30.09 -4.97 -6.52
N ALA A 238 29.15 -5.02 -7.48
CA ALA A 238 28.55 -6.25 -8.00
C ALA A 238 28.25 -6.14 -9.50
N ASP A 239 28.07 -7.28 -10.16
CA ASP A 239 27.62 -7.34 -11.54
C ASP A 239 26.08 -7.30 -11.65
N GLU A 240 25.56 -7.13 -12.88
CA GLU A 240 24.10 -7.02 -13.11
C GLU A 240 23.32 -8.32 -12.79
N ALA A 241 23.99 -9.45 -12.59
CA ALA A 241 23.34 -10.69 -12.17
C ALA A 241 22.73 -10.58 -10.76
N LEU A 242 23.29 -9.71 -9.90
CA LEU A 242 22.74 -9.41 -8.58
C LEU A 242 21.29 -8.95 -8.65
N LEU A 243 20.92 -8.18 -9.67
CA LEU A 243 19.57 -7.64 -9.83
C LEU A 243 18.50 -8.72 -10.06
N ALA A 244 18.90 -9.92 -10.52
CA ALA A 244 17.98 -11.05 -10.65
C ALA A 244 17.52 -11.61 -9.28
N LEU A 245 18.25 -11.32 -8.21
CA LEU A 245 17.86 -11.73 -6.86
C LEU A 245 16.67 -10.94 -6.33
N TYR A 246 16.39 -9.75 -6.85
CA TYR A 246 15.23 -8.97 -6.44
C TYR A 246 13.93 -9.78 -6.63
N GLU A 247 13.67 -10.24 -7.83
CA GLU A 247 12.48 -11.05 -8.12
C GLU A 247 12.44 -12.34 -7.28
N LYS A 248 13.57 -13.05 -7.19
CA LYS A 248 13.65 -14.30 -6.41
C LYS A 248 13.37 -14.12 -4.93
N GLN A 249 13.70 -12.97 -4.36
CA GLN A 249 13.54 -12.69 -2.94
C GLN A 249 12.18 -12.05 -2.63
N ARG A 250 11.59 -11.30 -3.59
CA ARG A 250 10.40 -10.51 -3.30
C ARG A 250 9.11 -11.13 -3.85
N ARG A 251 9.17 -11.85 -4.97
CA ARG A 251 7.98 -12.48 -5.56
C ARG A 251 7.39 -13.64 -4.73
N PRO A 252 8.15 -14.47 -4.00
CA PRO A 252 7.60 -15.56 -3.16
C PRO A 252 6.91 -15.11 -1.88
N ILE A 253 6.98 -13.83 -1.52
CA ILE A 253 6.38 -13.25 -0.32
C ILE A 253 5.01 -12.69 -0.66
#